data_074a5ddf5866945e893164469a5b3b30
#
_entry.id   074a5ddf5866945e893164469a5b3b30
#
_cell.length_a   1.000
_cell.length_b   1.000
_cell.length_c   1.000
_cell.angle_alpha   90.00
_cell.angle_beta   90.00
_cell.angle_gamma   90.00
#
_symmetry.space_group_name_H-M   'P 1'
#
loop_
_entity.id
_entity.type
_entity.pdbx_description
1 polymer ?
#
loop_
_entity_poly.entity_id
_entity_poly.type
_entity_poly.pdbx_seq_one_letter_code
_entity_poly.pdbx_strand_id
1 'polypeptide(L)'
;MSNLADKYPRISDMKERAIKRMPHFAAEYLFSGTGYDRAMDHNQEILKNIFLTPRYLKGTVEANLKTKLFNRIYDAPFGIAPVGMTSLIWPGAEVTLAKLANKVNIPYTLSTVA
;
A
#
# COMPACT_ATOMS: atom_id res chain seq x y z
N MET A 1 16.92 1.11 -18.18
CA MET A 1 15.55 1.36 -17.67
C MET A 1 15.70 2.20 -16.42
N SER A 2 15.11 3.41 -16.36
CA SER A 2 15.10 4.21 -15.12
C SER A 2 14.39 3.43 -14.03
N ASN A 3 14.99 3.33 -12.85
CA ASN A 3 14.36 2.69 -11.70
C ASN A 3 13.04 3.42 -11.39
N LEU A 4 11.96 2.69 -11.12
CA LEU A 4 10.66 3.28 -10.81
C LEU A 4 10.74 4.19 -9.58
N ALA A 5 11.58 3.83 -8.59
CA ALA A 5 11.83 4.62 -7.40
C ALA A 5 12.50 5.97 -7.69
N ASP A 6 13.35 6.05 -8.74
CA ASP A 6 13.98 7.32 -9.14
C ASP A 6 12.96 8.27 -9.77
N LYS A 7 11.95 7.69 -10.45
CA LYS A 7 10.90 8.46 -11.12
C LYS A 7 9.78 8.90 -10.18
N TYR A 8 9.48 8.10 -9.17
CA TYR A 8 8.42 8.31 -8.20
C TYR A 8 8.93 8.00 -6.79
N PRO A 9 9.72 8.90 -6.21
CA PRO A 9 10.35 8.68 -4.90
C PRO A 9 9.33 8.64 -3.74
N ARG A 10 8.13 9.19 -3.94
CA ARG A 10 7.06 9.22 -2.93
C ARG A 10 5.77 8.63 -3.48
N ILE A 11 4.94 8.09 -2.58
CA ILE A 11 3.60 7.59 -2.93
C ILE A 11 2.71 8.72 -3.47
N SER A 12 2.87 9.95 -2.96
CA SER A 12 2.17 11.13 -3.48
C SER A 12 2.43 11.38 -4.97
N ASP A 13 3.66 11.15 -5.44
CA ASP A 13 4.03 11.33 -6.84
C ASP A 13 3.34 10.28 -7.73
N MET A 14 3.20 9.05 -7.21
CA MET A 14 2.41 7.99 -7.87
C MET A 14 0.93 8.33 -7.90
N LYS A 15 0.38 8.87 -6.80
CA LYS A 15 -1.03 9.29 -6.70
C LYS A 15 -1.37 10.34 -7.75
N GLU A 16 -0.59 11.40 -7.85
CA GLU A 16 -0.79 12.46 -8.85
C GLU A 16 -0.77 11.91 -10.29
N ARG A 17 0.13 10.98 -10.56
CA ARG A 17 0.20 10.31 -11.86
C ARG A 17 -1.02 9.42 -12.13
N ALA A 18 -1.47 8.68 -11.10
CA ALA A 18 -2.60 7.78 -11.21
C ALA A 18 -3.90 8.54 -11.49
N ILE A 19 -4.18 9.62 -10.76
CA ILE A 19 -5.38 10.46 -10.93
C ILE A 19 -5.50 10.96 -12.38
N LYS A 20 -4.40 11.35 -13.01
CA LYS A 20 -4.40 11.82 -14.41
C LYS A 20 -4.70 10.71 -15.44
N ARG A 21 -4.72 9.44 -15.03
CA ARG A 21 -4.91 8.28 -15.90
C ARG A 21 -6.23 7.55 -15.67
N MET A 22 -6.86 7.80 -14.54
CA MET A 22 -8.13 7.18 -14.16
C MET A 22 -9.32 8.03 -14.63
N PRO A 23 -10.46 7.40 -14.97
CA PRO A 23 -11.73 8.11 -15.08
C PRO A 23 -12.06 8.81 -13.76
N HIS A 24 -12.70 9.99 -13.83
CA HIS A 24 -12.99 10.80 -12.65
C HIS A 24 -13.75 10.03 -11.56
N PHE A 25 -14.79 9.28 -11.93
CA PHE A 25 -15.59 8.50 -10.98
C PHE A 25 -14.79 7.40 -10.26
N ALA A 26 -13.81 6.78 -10.93
CA ALA A 26 -12.94 5.78 -10.32
C ALA A 26 -11.94 6.43 -9.35
N ALA A 27 -11.44 7.61 -9.68
CA ALA A 27 -10.59 8.39 -8.81
C ALA A 27 -11.36 8.86 -7.57
N GLU A 28 -12.58 9.37 -7.73
CA GLU A 28 -13.46 9.75 -6.62
C GLU A 28 -13.73 8.56 -5.69
N TYR A 29 -14.10 7.40 -6.24
CA TYR A 29 -14.30 6.20 -5.44
C TYR A 29 -13.04 5.81 -4.63
N LEU A 30 -11.87 5.89 -5.23
CA LEU A 30 -10.62 5.47 -4.60
C LEU A 30 -10.11 6.45 -3.53
N PHE A 31 -10.31 7.75 -3.73
CA PHE A 31 -9.68 8.80 -2.93
C PHE A 31 -10.64 9.59 -2.04
N SER A 32 -11.93 9.29 -2.06
CA SER A 32 -12.89 9.88 -1.16
C SER A 32 -13.25 8.95 -0.01
N GLY A 33 -13.66 9.54 1.10
CA GLY A 33 -14.23 8.86 2.25
C GLY A 33 -15.73 9.13 2.38
N THR A 34 -16.24 9.09 3.62
CA THR A 34 -17.65 9.36 3.92
C THR A 34 -17.82 10.77 4.47
N GLY A 35 -18.83 11.48 3.98
CA GLY A 35 -19.17 12.83 4.41
C GLY A 35 -18.12 13.84 4.00
N TYR A 36 -17.52 14.53 4.94
CA TYR A 36 -16.49 15.56 4.71
C TYR A 36 -15.05 15.01 4.79
N ASP A 37 -14.84 13.73 4.59
CA ASP A 37 -13.55 13.04 4.61
C ASP A 37 -12.75 13.16 5.93
N ARG A 38 -13.36 13.66 7.00
CA ARG A 38 -12.68 13.95 8.29
C ARG A 38 -11.97 12.75 8.89
N ALA A 39 -12.56 11.55 8.78
CA ALA A 39 -11.93 10.34 9.30
C ALA A 39 -10.69 9.97 8.50
N MET A 40 -10.72 10.17 7.19
CA MET A 40 -9.58 9.93 6.31
C MET A 40 -8.44 10.89 6.62
N ASP A 41 -8.73 12.19 6.73
CA ASP A 41 -7.74 13.21 7.09
C ASP A 41 -7.14 12.94 8.48
N HIS A 42 -7.96 12.57 9.45
CA HIS A 42 -7.52 12.24 10.80
C HIS A 42 -6.59 11.02 10.82
N ASN A 43 -6.91 9.97 10.06
CA ASN A 43 -6.04 8.81 9.93
C ASN A 43 -4.66 9.16 9.37
N GLN A 44 -4.62 10.03 8.36
CA GLN A 44 -3.36 10.51 7.80
C GLN A 44 -2.57 11.37 8.79
N GLU A 45 -3.25 12.22 9.56
CA GLU A 45 -2.62 13.09 10.55
C GLU A 45 -2.02 12.30 11.71
N ILE A 46 -2.71 11.27 12.20
CA ILE A 46 -2.18 10.38 13.25
C ILE A 46 -0.85 9.74 12.83
N LEU A 47 -0.76 9.30 11.57
CA LEU A 47 0.48 8.68 11.06
C LEU A 47 1.66 9.63 11.06
N LYS A 48 1.44 10.94 10.91
CA LYS A 48 2.51 11.96 10.99
C LYS A 48 3.09 12.11 12.40
N ASN A 49 2.36 11.67 13.42
CA ASN A 49 2.80 11.73 14.81
C ASN A 49 3.58 10.47 15.26
N ILE A 50 3.79 9.52 14.35
CA ILE A 50 4.57 8.30 14.62
C ILE A 50 6.01 8.54 14.16
N PHE A 51 6.93 8.56 15.13
CA PHE A 51 8.35 8.81 14.87
C PHE A 51 9.17 7.55 15.15
N LEU A 52 10.20 7.33 14.34
CA LEU A 52 11.19 6.30 14.57
C LEU A 52 12.34 6.91 15.38
N THR A 53 12.63 6.33 16.54
CA THR A 53 13.79 6.75 17.35
C THR A 53 15.04 5.99 16.89
N PRO A 54 16.02 6.66 16.27
CA PRO A 54 17.24 6.01 15.84
C PRO A 54 18.09 5.58 17.06
N ARG A 55 18.72 4.41 16.97
CA ARG A 55 19.64 3.91 17.98
C ARG A 55 21.01 3.73 17.36
N TYR A 56 21.93 4.62 17.71
CA TYR A 56 23.30 4.60 17.20
C TYR A 56 24.20 3.66 18.05
N LEU A 57 25.35 3.30 17.48
CA LEU A 57 26.42 2.55 18.16
C LEU A 57 25.96 1.18 18.71
N LYS A 58 25.02 0.53 18.06
CA LYS A 58 24.51 -0.81 18.43
C LYS A 58 25.18 -1.94 17.64
N GLY A 59 26.23 -1.64 16.87
CA GLY A 59 26.88 -2.62 15.99
C GLY A 59 26.09 -2.85 14.70
N THR A 60 26.42 -3.91 14.00
CA THR A 60 25.72 -4.31 12.78
C THR A 60 24.42 -5.03 13.16
N VAL A 61 23.30 -4.56 12.64
CA VAL A 61 21.98 -5.16 12.86
C VAL A 61 21.55 -5.85 11.58
N GLU A 62 21.32 -7.16 11.64
CA GLU A 62 20.63 -7.89 10.57
C GLU A 62 19.12 -7.78 10.79
N ALA A 63 18.45 -7.10 9.88
CA ALA A 63 17.00 -6.94 9.96
C ALA A 63 16.31 -8.26 9.60
N ASN A 64 15.49 -8.78 10.53
CA ASN A 64 14.60 -9.90 10.27
C ASN A 64 13.16 -9.41 10.27
N LEU A 65 12.55 -9.35 9.10
CA LEU A 65 11.17 -8.90 8.90
C LEU A 65 10.16 -10.04 8.87
N LYS A 66 10.61 -11.31 8.99
CA LYS A 66 9.72 -12.46 8.90
C LYS A 66 8.67 -12.44 10.00
N THR A 67 7.44 -12.67 9.60
CA THR A 67 6.28 -12.64 10.49
C THR A 67 5.40 -13.86 10.25
N LYS A 68 4.97 -14.52 11.34
CA LYS A 68 4.00 -15.62 11.27
C LYS A 68 2.58 -15.06 11.36
N LEU A 69 1.76 -15.33 10.34
CA LEU A 69 0.35 -14.99 10.29
C LEU A 69 -0.44 -16.21 9.78
N PHE A 70 -1.52 -16.60 10.46
CA PHE A 70 -2.35 -17.76 10.11
C PHE A 70 -1.55 -19.04 9.77
N ASN A 71 -0.61 -19.40 10.63
CA ASN A 71 0.29 -20.56 10.46
C ASN A 71 1.23 -20.53 9.24
N ARG A 72 1.29 -19.43 8.51
CA ARG A 72 2.22 -19.19 7.40
C ARG A 72 3.27 -18.15 7.81
N ILE A 73 4.51 -18.35 7.37
CA ILE A 73 5.59 -17.37 7.53
C ILE A 73 5.63 -16.50 6.26
N TYR A 74 5.56 -15.19 6.47
CA TYR A 74 5.72 -14.18 5.44
C TYR A 74 7.06 -13.46 5.61
N ASP A 75 7.59 -12.89 4.52
CA ASP A 75 8.90 -12.24 4.53
C ASP A 75 8.85 -10.80 5.02
N ALA A 76 7.64 -10.23 5.24
CA ALA A 76 7.45 -8.89 5.79
C ALA A 76 6.21 -8.83 6.70
N PRO A 77 6.20 -7.91 7.71
CA PRO A 77 5.09 -7.74 8.65
C PRO A 77 3.96 -6.85 8.10
N PHE A 78 3.82 -6.79 6.79
CA PHE A 78 2.74 -6.05 6.11
C PHE A 78 2.26 -6.82 4.87
N GLY A 79 1.10 -6.46 4.37
CA GLY A 79 0.50 -7.09 3.20
C GLY A 79 -0.32 -6.09 2.38
N ILE A 80 -0.95 -6.60 1.34
CA ILE A 80 -1.85 -5.82 0.49
C ILE A 80 -3.26 -5.90 1.10
N ALA A 81 -3.79 -4.74 1.48
CA ALA A 81 -5.13 -4.61 2.04
C ALA A 81 -6.22 -4.83 0.98
N PRO A 82 -7.45 -5.23 1.40
CA PRO A 82 -8.57 -5.36 0.47
C PRO A 82 -8.99 -3.97 -0.03
N VAL A 83 -9.11 -3.84 -1.34
CA VAL A 83 -9.66 -2.65 -2.00
C VAL A 83 -10.77 -3.09 -2.91
N GLY A 84 -11.95 -2.49 -2.78
CA GLY A 84 -13.09 -2.81 -3.62
C GLY A 84 -12.89 -2.32 -5.04
N MET A 85 -13.46 -3.07 -5.99
CA MET A 85 -13.53 -2.69 -7.41
C MET A 85 -12.18 -2.24 -8.02
N THR A 86 -11.08 -2.89 -7.63
CA THR A 86 -9.75 -2.53 -8.16
C THR A 86 -9.65 -2.71 -9.68
N SER A 87 -10.42 -3.63 -10.27
CA SER A 87 -10.50 -3.78 -11.73
C SER A 87 -11.18 -2.61 -12.44
N LEU A 88 -11.98 -1.80 -11.72
CA LEU A 88 -12.51 -0.53 -12.23
C LEU A 88 -11.41 0.52 -12.40
N ILE A 89 -10.40 0.47 -11.54
CA ILE A 89 -9.24 1.37 -11.54
C ILE A 89 -8.23 0.91 -12.60
N TRP A 90 -7.95 -0.40 -12.59
CA TRP A 90 -7.04 -1.02 -13.54
C TRP A 90 -7.48 -2.46 -13.83
N PRO A 91 -7.88 -2.80 -15.08
CA PRO A 91 -8.33 -4.14 -15.41
C PRO A 91 -7.33 -5.23 -15.02
N GLY A 92 -7.80 -6.23 -14.26
CA GLY A 92 -6.98 -7.33 -13.76
C GLY A 92 -6.01 -6.96 -12.63
N ALA A 93 -6.25 -5.84 -11.94
CA ALA A 93 -5.41 -5.39 -10.82
C ALA A 93 -5.34 -6.44 -9.71
N GLU A 94 -6.45 -7.07 -9.34
CA GLU A 94 -6.51 -8.10 -8.28
C GLU A 94 -5.57 -9.26 -8.58
N VAL A 95 -5.61 -9.77 -9.81
CA VAL A 95 -4.75 -10.89 -10.24
C VAL A 95 -3.29 -10.48 -10.23
N THR A 96 -2.99 -9.27 -10.68
CA THR A 96 -1.63 -8.74 -10.71
C THR A 96 -1.07 -8.57 -9.29
N LEU A 97 -1.87 -7.99 -8.39
CA LEU A 97 -1.49 -7.79 -6.98
C LEU A 97 -1.33 -9.13 -6.25
N ALA A 98 -2.23 -10.08 -6.46
CA ALA A 98 -2.14 -11.40 -5.86
C ALA A 98 -0.87 -12.16 -6.31
N LYS A 99 -0.55 -12.13 -7.62
CA LYS A 99 0.69 -12.71 -8.16
C LYS A 99 1.93 -12.03 -7.58
N LEU A 100 1.93 -10.71 -7.46
CA LEU A 100 3.03 -9.97 -6.86
C LEU A 100 3.20 -10.33 -5.39
N ALA A 101 2.13 -10.31 -4.61
CA ALA A 101 2.15 -10.67 -3.19
C ALA A 101 2.70 -12.08 -2.97
N ASN A 102 2.27 -13.04 -3.80
CA ASN A 102 2.80 -14.39 -3.75
C ASN A 102 4.30 -14.44 -4.10
N LYS A 103 4.74 -13.69 -5.12
CA LYS A 103 6.15 -13.65 -5.54
C LYS A 103 7.06 -13.09 -4.45
N VAL A 104 6.62 -12.07 -3.71
CA VAL A 104 7.40 -11.43 -2.64
C VAL A 104 7.04 -11.97 -1.26
N ASN A 105 6.24 -13.03 -1.20
CA ASN A 105 5.80 -13.73 0.01
C ASN A 105 5.24 -12.80 1.10
N ILE A 106 4.27 -11.97 0.73
CA ILE A 106 3.49 -11.13 1.65
C ILE A 106 2.00 -11.49 1.59
N PRO A 107 1.21 -11.20 2.64
CA PRO A 107 -0.24 -11.42 2.61
C PRO A 107 -0.92 -10.57 1.52
N TYR A 108 -1.92 -11.14 0.87
CA TYR A 108 -2.88 -10.45 0.02
C TYR A 108 -4.29 -10.73 0.51
N THR A 109 -5.08 -9.69 0.69
CA THR A 109 -6.50 -9.81 1.08
C THR A 109 -7.38 -9.36 -0.07
N LEU A 110 -8.21 -10.27 -0.57
CA LEU A 110 -9.18 -9.97 -1.61
C LEU A 110 -10.40 -9.28 -0.99
N SER A 111 -10.88 -8.21 -1.62
CA SER A 111 -12.12 -7.57 -1.23
C SER A 111 -13.33 -8.45 -1.57
N THR A 112 -14.40 -8.36 -0.76
CA THR A 112 -15.68 -9.01 -1.05
C THR A 112 -16.40 -8.41 -2.28
N VAL A 113 -15.98 -7.22 -2.70
CA VAL A 113 -16.50 -6.50 -3.88
C VAL A 113 -15.40 -6.28 -4.94
N ALA A 114 -14.48 -7.22 -5.04
CA ALA A 114 -13.44 -7.22 -6.07
C ALA A 114 -14.02 -7.57 -7.44
#